data_e5d1d0da3bc8c268607815f4e9887324
#
_entry.id   e5d1d0da3bc8c268607815f4e9887324
#
_cell.length_a   1.000
_cell.length_b   1.000
_cell.length_c   1.000
_cell.angle_alpha   90.00
_cell.angle_beta   90.00
_cell.angle_gamma   90.00
#
_symmetry.space_group_name_H-M   'P 1'
#
loop_
_entity.id
_entity.type
_entity.pdbx_description
1 polymer ?
#
loop_
_entity_poly.entity_id
_entity_poly.type
_entity_poly.pdbx_seq_one_letter_code
_entity_poly.pdbx_strand_id
1 'polypeptide(L)'
;MDRRIILAGLAALISGSVLFPETPNAQQPDKVYRVGVLVNGGATVDGKPNPALDELRKGMARLGYVEGTNIIYEARFPEGQLERLPGFASELVAKGVDVIATFGGPSTNAARKATTTVPVVAALVADPVAIGVAKTLERPGGNITGATNNDPELASRQLNMLKTLLPKLTRVAVLSDSDIPGADASGLAPIERANVAAAREAGLSPQVLKVRGPNPDLDTAFKAMATDGAQALVVLEVPATIAARKRIAELASKQRLPTMFWGGASDSGCLISYGTPFTADFPRLPPVIDKILKGAKPADTPFEVVSRRELDINQRTARELGIVIPSELLKTANHVFE
;
A
#
# COMPACT_ATOMS: atom_id res chain seq x y z
N MET A 1 100.50 23.27 -21.70
CA MET A 1 99.95 22.25 -22.56
C MET A 1 98.50 22.09 -22.11
N ASP A 2 97.63 22.42 -22.97
CA ASP A 2 96.20 22.36 -23.07
C ASP A 2 95.28 22.94 -21.95
N ARG A 3 94.86 24.12 -22.28
CA ARG A 3 93.77 24.83 -21.69
C ARG A 3 92.45 24.38 -22.39
N ARG A 4 91.44 23.89 -21.65
CA ARG A 4 90.10 23.82 -22.16
C ARG A 4 89.20 24.70 -21.33
N ILE A 5 88.71 25.72 -21.99
CA ILE A 5 87.74 26.64 -21.50
C ILE A 5 86.37 25.95 -21.56
N ILE A 6 85.64 25.92 -20.43
CA ILE A 6 84.24 25.46 -20.38
C ILE A 6 83.36 26.72 -20.30
N LEU A 7 82.59 26.97 -21.38
CA LEU A 7 81.48 27.92 -21.39
C LEU A 7 80.26 27.29 -20.77
N ALA A 8 79.75 27.89 -19.67
CA ALA A 8 78.49 27.53 -19.09
C ALA A 8 77.36 28.38 -19.76
N GLY A 9 76.55 27.70 -20.55
CA GLY A 9 75.35 28.29 -21.13
C GLY A 9 74.15 28.19 -20.15
N LEU A 10 73.62 29.33 -19.75
CA LEU A 10 72.41 29.44 -18.94
C LEU A 10 71.20 29.27 -19.85
N ALA A 11 70.49 28.13 -19.74
CA ALA A 11 69.22 27.91 -20.41
C ALA A 11 68.07 28.35 -19.45
N ALA A 12 67.42 29.45 -19.78
CA ALA A 12 66.20 29.92 -19.10
C ALA A 12 64.98 29.07 -19.59
N LEU A 13 64.46 28.21 -18.74
CA LEU A 13 63.21 27.51 -18.97
C LEU A 13 62.05 28.46 -18.70
N ILE A 14 61.42 28.97 -19.76
CA ILE A 14 60.15 29.66 -19.68
C ILE A 14 59.03 28.61 -19.58
N SER A 15 58.55 28.35 -18.37
CA SER A 15 57.35 27.51 -18.13
C SER A 15 56.12 28.32 -18.53
N GLY A 16 55.70 28.20 -19.77
CA GLY A 16 54.40 28.68 -20.22
C GLY A 16 53.28 27.84 -19.64
N SER A 17 52.55 28.34 -18.63
CA SER A 17 51.29 27.75 -18.18
C SER A 17 50.27 27.91 -19.31
N VAL A 18 50.01 26.82 -20.03
CA VAL A 18 48.88 26.71 -20.94
C VAL A 18 47.61 26.62 -20.09
N LEU A 19 46.92 27.78 -19.91
CA LEU A 19 45.55 27.80 -19.41
C LEU A 19 44.66 27.13 -20.46
N PHE A 20 44.32 25.84 -20.22
CA PHE A 20 43.20 25.21 -20.91
C PHE A 20 41.92 25.93 -20.43
N PRO A 21 41.11 26.48 -21.34
CA PRO A 21 39.79 26.97 -20.92
C PRO A 21 39.04 25.74 -20.38
N GLU A 22 38.62 25.81 -19.10
CA GLU A 22 37.62 24.88 -18.56
C GLU A 22 36.41 25.01 -19.48
N THR A 23 36.15 24.00 -20.29
CA THR A 23 34.88 23.85 -20.99
C THR A 23 33.82 23.83 -19.89
N PRO A 24 32.84 24.77 -19.90
CA PRO A 24 31.73 24.68 -18.97
C PRO A 24 31.16 23.30 -19.18
N ASN A 25 31.08 22.49 -18.09
CA ASN A 25 30.35 21.25 -18.08
C ASN A 25 28.99 21.56 -18.74
N ALA A 26 28.80 21.08 -19.96
CA ALA A 26 27.49 21.11 -20.59
C ALA A 26 26.57 20.38 -19.59
N GLN A 27 25.77 21.14 -18.84
CA GLN A 27 24.72 20.58 -18.01
C GLN A 27 23.94 19.66 -18.94
N GLN A 28 24.08 18.33 -18.70
CA GLN A 28 23.14 17.40 -19.30
C GLN A 28 21.75 17.94 -19.03
N PRO A 29 20.90 18.08 -20.05
CA PRO A 29 19.54 18.59 -19.83
C PRO A 29 18.96 17.75 -18.69
N ASP A 30 18.52 18.44 -17.63
CA ASP A 30 17.99 17.81 -16.44
C ASP A 30 16.93 16.82 -16.86
N LYS A 31 17.20 15.53 -16.61
CA LYS A 31 16.30 14.44 -17.02
C LYS A 31 14.93 14.67 -16.39
N VAL A 32 13.89 14.80 -17.20
CA VAL A 32 12.52 14.82 -16.73
C VAL A 32 12.06 13.37 -16.51
N TYR A 33 11.93 12.97 -15.25
CA TYR A 33 11.45 11.64 -14.89
C TYR A 33 9.94 11.50 -15.12
N ARG A 34 9.52 10.36 -15.63
CA ARG A 34 8.13 10.01 -15.84
C ARG A 34 7.70 8.92 -14.87
N VAL A 35 6.83 9.25 -13.94
CA VAL A 35 6.31 8.32 -12.91
C VAL A 35 4.90 7.90 -13.29
N GLY A 36 4.70 6.62 -13.60
CA GLY A 36 3.39 6.02 -13.72
C GLY A 36 2.76 5.84 -12.34
N VAL A 37 1.47 6.13 -12.20
CA VAL A 37 0.73 5.91 -10.95
C VAL A 37 -0.51 5.09 -11.24
N LEU A 38 -0.60 3.92 -10.60
CA LEU A 38 -1.70 2.99 -10.78
C LEU A 38 -2.34 2.66 -9.43
N VAL A 39 -3.57 3.08 -9.24
CA VAL A 39 -4.34 2.83 -8.01
C VAL A 39 -5.48 1.85 -8.25
N ASN A 40 -6.13 1.36 -7.19
CA ASN A 40 -7.31 0.49 -7.32
C ASN A 40 -8.64 1.29 -7.34
N GLY A 41 -8.62 2.49 -6.79
CA GLY A 41 -9.82 3.34 -6.61
C GLY A 41 -9.99 4.41 -7.67
N GLY A 42 -10.78 5.42 -7.34
CA GLY A 42 -11.07 6.56 -8.18
C GLY A 42 -10.05 7.70 -8.06
N ALA A 43 -10.13 8.67 -8.97
CA ALA A 43 -9.37 9.90 -8.92
C ALA A 43 -9.70 10.75 -7.69
N THR A 44 -10.88 10.55 -7.12
CA THR A 44 -11.32 11.18 -5.87
C THR A 44 -11.79 10.15 -4.85
N VAL A 45 -11.64 10.48 -3.56
CA VAL A 45 -12.17 9.73 -2.42
C VAL A 45 -12.94 10.72 -1.54
N ASP A 46 -14.22 10.46 -1.28
CA ASP A 46 -15.12 11.38 -0.54
C ASP A 46 -15.06 12.83 -1.06
N GLY A 47 -15.02 13.02 -2.38
CA GLY A 47 -14.97 14.33 -3.05
C GLY A 47 -13.64 15.06 -2.99
N LYS A 48 -12.59 14.46 -2.39
CA LYS A 48 -11.22 15.00 -2.32
C LYS A 48 -10.31 14.26 -3.31
N PRO A 49 -9.20 14.87 -3.76
CA PRO A 49 -8.19 14.17 -4.55
C PRO A 49 -7.74 12.87 -3.91
N ASN A 50 -7.42 11.87 -4.71
CA ASN A 50 -6.97 10.58 -4.22
C ASN A 50 -5.73 10.73 -3.34
N PRO A 51 -5.76 10.29 -2.07
CA PRO A 51 -4.68 10.52 -1.11
C PRO A 51 -3.35 9.86 -1.51
N ALA A 52 -3.40 8.77 -2.26
CA ALA A 52 -2.18 8.09 -2.70
C ALA A 52 -1.35 8.95 -3.68
N LEU A 53 -2.01 9.57 -4.67
CA LEU A 53 -1.34 10.47 -5.62
C LEU A 53 -0.92 11.78 -4.93
N ASP A 54 -1.76 12.32 -4.05
CA ASP A 54 -1.47 13.56 -3.33
C ASP A 54 -0.24 13.41 -2.40
N GLU A 55 -0.18 12.34 -1.61
CA GLU A 55 0.98 12.06 -0.75
C GLU A 55 2.24 11.73 -1.54
N LEU A 56 2.11 11.02 -2.68
CA LEU A 56 3.23 10.78 -3.58
C LEU A 56 3.82 12.11 -4.09
N ARG A 57 2.98 13.01 -4.62
CA ARG A 57 3.40 14.33 -5.10
C ARG A 57 4.09 15.16 -4.01
N LYS A 58 3.48 15.25 -2.84
CA LYS A 58 4.05 15.96 -1.68
C LYS A 58 5.39 15.36 -1.25
N GLY A 59 5.48 14.03 -1.22
CA GLY A 59 6.71 13.34 -0.83
C GLY A 59 7.84 13.56 -1.83
N MET A 60 7.57 13.46 -3.13
CA MET A 60 8.54 13.72 -4.17
C MET A 60 8.97 15.20 -4.20
N ALA A 61 8.04 16.15 -3.96
CA ALA A 61 8.37 17.56 -3.86
C ALA A 61 9.36 17.84 -2.72
N ARG A 62 9.21 17.20 -1.56
CA ARG A 62 10.18 17.30 -0.44
C ARG A 62 11.57 16.77 -0.80
N LEU A 63 11.70 15.93 -1.82
CA LEU A 63 12.97 15.39 -2.34
C LEU A 63 13.53 16.21 -3.52
N GLY A 64 12.91 17.37 -3.83
CA GLY A 64 13.38 18.27 -4.88
C GLY A 64 12.82 17.99 -6.28
N TYR A 65 11.81 17.10 -6.39
CA TYR A 65 11.13 16.87 -7.66
C TYR A 65 9.97 17.85 -7.83
N VAL A 66 10.02 18.65 -8.92
CA VAL A 66 9.03 19.68 -9.25
C VAL A 66 8.23 19.23 -10.47
N GLU A 67 6.93 19.00 -10.30
CA GLU A 67 6.04 18.56 -11.37
C GLU A 67 6.04 19.56 -12.54
N GLY A 68 6.21 19.08 -13.76
CA GLY A 68 6.34 19.87 -14.98
C GLY A 68 7.75 20.39 -15.26
N THR A 69 8.68 20.28 -14.29
CA THR A 69 10.09 20.70 -14.46
C THR A 69 11.01 19.50 -14.60
N ASN A 70 11.09 18.65 -13.58
CA ASN A 70 11.98 17.48 -13.58
C ASN A 70 11.25 16.15 -13.28
N ILE A 71 9.93 16.18 -13.09
CA ILE A 71 9.07 15.02 -12.92
C ILE A 71 7.71 15.24 -13.55
N ILE A 72 7.13 14.17 -14.14
CA ILE A 72 5.76 14.11 -14.69
C ILE A 72 5.07 12.87 -14.12
N TYR A 73 3.79 13.01 -13.73
CA TYR A 73 2.96 11.91 -13.25
C TYR A 73 1.94 11.50 -14.31
N GLU A 74 1.97 10.22 -14.68
CA GLU A 74 0.99 9.56 -15.54
C GLU A 74 0.06 8.69 -14.68
N ALA A 75 -1.01 9.29 -14.13
CA ALA A 75 -1.92 8.59 -13.24
C ALA A 75 -3.06 7.88 -13.99
N ARG A 76 -3.44 6.69 -13.50
CA ARG A 76 -4.57 5.91 -14.00
C ARG A 76 -5.45 5.47 -12.84
N PHE A 77 -6.74 5.71 -12.98
CA PHE A 77 -7.77 5.45 -11.99
C PHE A 77 -8.84 4.56 -12.61
N PRO A 78 -8.98 3.29 -12.20
CA PRO A 78 -9.98 2.38 -12.72
C PRO A 78 -11.40 2.69 -12.24
N GLU A 79 -11.57 3.63 -11.31
CA GLU A 79 -12.87 3.98 -10.69
C GLU A 79 -13.55 2.74 -10.07
N GLY A 80 -12.75 1.87 -9.44
CA GLY A 80 -13.20 0.62 -8.84
C GLY A 80 -13.48 -0.53 -9.84
N GLN A 81 -13.33 -0.29 -11.15
CA GLN A 81 -13.45 -1.30 -12.20
C GLN A 81 -12.07 -1.96 -12.41
N LEU A 82 -11.73 -2.92 -11.56
CA LEU A 82 -10.38 -3.50 -11.50
C LEU A 82 -9.97 -4.21 -12.79
N GLU A 83 -10.91 -4.65 -13.62
CA GLU A 83 -10.68 -5.20 -14.96
C GLU A 83 -10.00 -4.24 -15.92
N ARG A 84 -9.99 -2.94 -15.65
CA ARG A 84 -9.27 -1.91 -16.45
C ARG A 84 -7.77 -1.86 -16.14
N LEU A 85 -7.34 -2.38 -14.97
CA LEU A 85 -5.96 -2.28 -14.51
C LEU A 85 -4.93 -2.88 -15.48
N PRO A 86 -5.15 -4.05 -16.13
CA PRO A 86 -4.18 -4.59 -17.08
C PRO A 86 -3.95 -3.65 -18.28
N GLY A 87 -5.01 -3.05 -18.84
CA GLY A 87 -4.89 -2.08 -19.92
C GLY A 87 -4.12 -0.84 -19.49
N PHE A 88 -4.44 -0.28 -18.33
CA PHE A 88 -3.75 0.88 -17.78
C PHE A 88 -2.27 0.61 -17.46
N ALA A 89 -1.93 -0.57 -16.95
CA ALA A 89 -0.54 -0.95 -16.71
C ALA A 89 0.24 -1.01 -18.04
N SER A 90 -0.35 -1.61 -19.08
CA SER A 90 0.24 -1.67 -20.43
C SER A 90 0.42 -0.29 -21.05
N GLU A 91 -0.55 0.61 -20.89
CA GLU A 91 -0.44 2.01 -21.34
C GLU A 91 0.73 2.74 -20.67
N LEU A 92 0.91 2.58 -19.34
CA LEU A 92 2.01 3.20 -18.61
C LEU A 92 3.36 2.70 -19.13
N VAL A 93 3.50 1.40 -19.34
CA VAL A 93 4.70 0.81 -19.94
C VAL A 93 4.96 1.37 -21.34
N ALA A 94 3.94 1.44 -22.20
CA ALA A 94 4.04 1.99 -23.55
C ALA A 94 4.42 3.49 -23.58
N LYS A 95 4.06 4.25 -22.55
CA LYS A 95 4.47 5.66 -22.37
C LYS A 95 5.93 5.82 -21.95
N GLY A 96 6.66 4.73 -21.73
CA GLY A 96 8.07 4.78 -21.34
C GLY A 96 8.28 5.42 -19.96
N VAL A 97 7.44 5.06 -18.97
CA VAL A 97 7.64 5.55 -17.60
C VAL A 97 8.93 4.98 -17.00
N ASP A 98 9.64 5.78 -16.20
CA ASP A 98 10.88 5.37 -15.53
C ASP A 98 10.62 4.44 -14.33
N VAL A 99 9.43 4.58 -13.71
CA VAL A 99 8.98 3.79 -12.58
C VAL A 99 7.45 3.80 -12.53
N ILE A 100 6.84 2.71 -12.05
CA ILE A 100 5.40 2.65 -11.77
C ILE A 100 5.18 2.57 -10.26
N ALA A 101 4.53 3.57 -9.67
CA ALA A 101 4.02 3.53 -8.31
C ALA A 101 2.64 2.84 -8.31
N THR A 102 2.47 1.78 -7.52
CA THR A 102 1.20 1.05 -7.41
C THR A 102 0.66 1.11 -5.99
N PHE A 103 -0.68 1.19 -5.87
CA PHE A 103 -1.36 1.28 -4.59
C PHE A 103 -2.44 0.19 -4.49
N GLY A 104 -2.06 -0.93 -3.88
CA GLY A 104 -2.88 -2.11 -3.66
C GLY A 104 -2.46 -3.34 -4.45
N GLY A 105 -2.87 -4.53 -3.97
CA GLY A 105 -2.52 -5.81 -4.58
C GLY A 105 -2.95 -5.96 -6.05
N PRO A 106 -4.20 -5.63 -6.43
CA PRO A 106 -4.64 -5.71 -7.83
C PRO A 106 -3.82 -4.85 -8.79
N SER A 107 -3.55 -3.57 -8.46
CA SER A 107 -2.73 -2.69 -9.31
C SER A 107 -1.28 -3.18 -9.40
N THR A 108 -0.71 -3.68 -8.30
CA THR A 108 0.64 -4.26 -8.29
C THR A 108 0.71 -5.52 -9.15
N ASN A 109 -0.30 -6.39 -9.08
CA ASN A 109 -0.36 -7.60 -9.91
C ASN A 109 -0.55 -7.26 -11.40
N ALA A 110 -1.31 -6.23 -11.73
CA ALA A 110 -1.45 -5.74 -13.11
C ALA A 110 -0.11 -5.21 -13.65
N ALA A 111 0.61 -4.38 -12.88
CA ALA A 111 1.94 -3.89 -13.25
C ALA A 111 2.95 -5.04 -13.42
N ARG A 112 2.96 -6.03 -12.49
CA ARG A 112 3.81 -7.22 -12.58
C ARG A 112 3.61 -8.02 -13.86
N LYS A 113 2.36 -8.12 -14.34
CA LYS A 113 2.03 -8.82 -15.58
C LYS A 113 2.38 -8.01 -16.83
N ALA A 114 2.35 -6.69 -16.76
CA ALA A 114 2.63 -5.80 -17.87
C ALA A 114 4.12 -5.61 -18.15
N THR A 115 4.98 -5.74 -17.12
CA THR A 115 6.43 -5.53 -17.29
C THR A 115 7.26 -6.34 -16.30
N THR A 116 8.43 -6.78 -16.77
CA THR A 116 9.49 -7.37 -15.94
C THR A 116 10.74 -6.49 -15.87
N THR A 117 10.75 -5.35 -16.59
CA THR A 117 11.91 -4.46 -16.74
C THR A 117 11.69 -3.09 -16.13
N VAL A 118 10.50 -2.49 -16.31
CA VAL A 118 10.18 -1.21 -15.67
C VAL A 118 10.08 -1.43 -14.16
N PRO A 119 10.83 -0.68 -13.34
CA PRO A 119 10.71 -0.73 -11.89
C PRO A 119 9.29 -0.47 -11.40
N VAL A 120 8.84 -1.22 -10.39
CA VAL A 120 7.56 -1.01 -9.72
C VAL A 120 7.82 -0.77 -8.24
N VAL A 121 7.25 0.31 -7.70
CA VAL A 121 7.29 0.61 -6.26
C VAL A 121 5.86 0.54 -5.73
N ALA A 122 5.61 -0.45 -4.89
CA ALA A 122 4.27 -0.82 -4.43
C ALA A 122 4.00 -0.37 -2.99
N ALA A 123 2.75 0.03 -2.73
CA ALA A 123 2.18 0.20 -1.39
C ALA A 123 0.86 -0.57 -1.26
N LEU A 124 0.37 -0.76 -0.02
CA LEU A 124 -0.87 -1.49 0.27
C LEU A 124 -0.85 -2.93 -0.29
N VAL A 125 0.28 -3.59 -0.15
CA VAL A 125 0.43 -5.02 -0.46
C VAL A 125 0.61 -5.76 0.86
N ALA A 126 -0.44 -6.42 1.33
CA ALA A 126 -0.46 -7.06 2.63
C ALA A 126 0.60 -8.18 2.76
N ASP A 127 0.80 -8.98 1.72
CA ASP A 127 1.84 -10.02 1.70
C ASP A 127 2.47 -10.12 0.31
N PRO A 128 3.56 -9.39 0.04
CA PRO A 128 4.25 -9.41 -1.24
C PRO A 128 4.81 -10.78 -1.63
N VAL A 129 5.18 -11.60 -0.64
CA VAL A 129 5.73 -12.95 -0.87
C VAL A 129 4.61 -13.92 -1.24
N ALA A 130 3.53 -13.95 -0.47
CA ALA A 130 2.42 -14.86 -0.71
C ALA A 130 1.70 -14.63 -2.04
N ILE A 131 1.66 -13.39 -2.55
CA ILE A 131 1.11 -13.09 -3.88
C ILE A 131 2.15 -13.17 -5.01
N GLY A 132 3.39 -13.56 -4.70
CA GLY A 132 4.46 -13.81 -5.67
C GLY A 132 5.05 -12.57 -6.32
N VAL A 133 4.99 -11.39 -5.68
CA VAL A 133 5.65 -10.16 -6.17
C VAL A 133 7.07 -10.00 -5.64
N ALA A 134 7.41 -10.68 -4.54
CA ALA A 134 8.74 -10.72 -3.99
C ALA A 134 9.14 -12.15 -3.60
N LYS A 135 10.44 -12.47 -3.66
CA LYS A 135 10.97 -13.74 -3.14
C LYS A 135 11.05 -13.72 -1.61
N THR A 136 11.61 -12.64 -1.07
CA THR A 136 11.59 -12.28 0.35
C THR A 136 11.41 -10.78 0.48
N LEU A 137 11.09 -10.28 1.68
CA LEU A 137 10.96 -8.83 1.92
C LEU A 137 12.33 -8.14 1.87
N GLU A 138 13.41 -8.81 2.32
CA GLU A 138 14.78 -8.28 2.34
C GLU A 138 15.41 -8.25 0.94
N ARG A 139 15.06 -9.23 0.10
CA ARG A 139 15.56 -9.36 -1.28
C ARG A 139 14.40 -9.74 -2.21
N PRO A 140 13.70 -8.76 -2.75
CA PRO A 140 12.55 -9.00 -3.64
C PRO A 140 12.91 -9.82 -4.87
N GLY A 141 14.10 -9.63 -5.44
CA GLY A 141 14.68 -10.47 -6.50
C GLY A 141 14.04 -10.31 -7.89
N GLY A 142 13.14 -9.32 -8.05
CA GLY A 142 12.48 -8.97 -9.30
C GLY A 142 12.53 -7.46 -9.56
N ASN A 143 11.63 -6.96 -10.40
CA ASN A 143 11.50 -5.53 -10.68
C ASN A 143 10.53 -4.79 -9.74
N ILE A 144 10.09 -5.42 -8.65
CA ILE A 144 9.12 -4.87 -7.70
C ILE A 144 9.72 -4.76 -6.31
N THR A 145 9.56 -3.61 -5.68
CA THR A 145 9.85 -3.32 -4.27
C THR A 145 8.79 -2.35 -3.72
N GLY A 146 8.94 -1.85 -2.50
CA GLY A 146 8.03 -0.84 -1.95
C GLY A 146 7.88 -0.89 -0.45
N ALA A 147 6.63 -0.65 0.01
CA ALA A 147 6.23 -0.74 1.41
C ALA A 147 5.08 -1.74 1.59
N THR A 148 5.06 -2.39 2.73
CA THR A 148 4.03 -3.38 3.10
C THR A 148 3.60 -3.21 4.54
N ASN A 149 2.32 -3.39 4.79
CA ASN A 149 1.74 -3.50 6.13
C ASN A 149 1.61 -4.98 6.58
N ASN A 150 2.48 -5.85 6.07
CA ASN A 150 2.45 -7.28 6.42
C ASN A 150 2.54 -7.48 7.94
N ASP A 151 1.46 -8.01 8.50
CA ASP A 151 1.36 -8.38 9.92
C ASP A 151 0.73 -9.78 10.02
N PRO A 152 1.54 -10.82 10.14
CA PRO A 152 1.05 -12.21 10.25
C PRO A 152 0.09 -12.44 11.43
N GLU A 153 0.16 -11.60 12.48
CA GLU A 153 -0.67 -11.72 13.67
C GLU A 153 -1.93 -10.85 13.65
N LEU A 154 -2.12 -10.03 12.60
CA LEU A 154 -3.24 -9.07 12.54
C LEU A 154 -4.58 -9.75 12.75
N ALA A 155 -4.86 -10.79 11.98
CA ALA A 155 -6.12 -11.53 12.05
C ALA A 155 -6.38 -12.11 13.44
N SER A 156 -5.37 -12.73 14.05
CA SER A 156 -5.48 -13.30 15.40
C SER A 156 -5.76 -12.23 16.44
N ARG A 157 -5.08 -11.08 16.35
CA ARG A 157 -5.29 -9.95 17.28
C ARG A 157 -6.69 -9.36 17.13
N GLN A 158 -7.17 -9.14 15.91
CA GLN A 158 -8.52 -8.64 15.62
C GLN A 158 -9.60 -9.57 16.19
N LEU A 159 -9.47 -10.87 15.96
CA LEU A 159 -10.42 -11.87 16.45
C LEU A 159 -10.39 -12.01 17.98
N ASN A 160 -9.23 -11.93 18.60
CA ASN A 160 -9.11 -11.94 20.05
C ASN A 160 -9.77 -10.70 20.70
N MET A 161 -9.64 -9.51 20.07
CA MET A 161 -10.36 -8.30 20.52
C MET A 161 -11.88 -8.51 20.40
N LEU A 162 -12.37 -9.07 19.29
CA LEU A 162 -13.80 -9.40 19.15
C LEU A 162 -14.27 -10.39 20.22
N LYS A 163 -13.49 -11.41 20.54
CA LYS A 163 -13.82 -12.36 21.61
C LYS A 163 -13.83 -11.72 23.00
N THR A 164 -12.94 -10.77 23.24
CA THR A 164 -12.95 -9.97 24.48
C THR A 164 -14.23 -9.15 24.62
N LEU A 165 -14.71 -8.56 23.52
CA LEU A 165 -15.97 -7.80 23.50
C LEU A 165 -17.21 -8.70 23.52
N LEU A 166 -17.10 -9.89 22.94
CA LEU A 166 -18.19 -10.83 22.72
C LEU A 166 -17.80 -12.22 23.23
N PRO A 167 -17.79 -12.48 24.55
CA PRO A 167 -17.31 -13.76 25.11
C PRO A 167 -18.08 -14.99 24.63
N LYS A 168 -19.31 -14.82 24.14
CA LYS A 168 -20.15 -15.89 23.56
C LYS A 168 -20.02 -16.02 22.04
N LEU A 169 -19.05 -15.33 21.41
CA LEU A 169 -18.81 -15.40 19.97
C LEU A 169 -18.43 -16.79 19.55
N THR A 170 -19.14 -17.36 18.58
CA THR A 170 -18.86 -18.68 17.98
C THR A 170 -18.86 -18.64 16.45
N ARG A 171 -19.54 -17.65 15.84
CA ARG A 171 -19.65 -17.49 14.38
C ARG A 171 -19.24 -16.09 13.94
N VAL A 172 -18.32 -16.02 12.99
CA VAL A 172 -17.80 -14.74 12.46
C VAL A 172 -17.89 -14.74 10.95
N ALA A 173 -18.45 -13.67 10.39
CA ALA A 173 -18.36 -13.41 8.96
C ALA A 173 -17.06 -12.65 8.64
N VAL A 174 -16.48 -12.95 7.49
CA VAL A 174 -15.32 -12.25 6.92
C VAL A 174 -15.72 -11.73 5.56
N LEU A 175 -15.81 -10.41 5.41
CA LEU A 175 -16.18 -9.77 4.14
C LEU A 175 -14.92 -9.36 3.37
N SER A 176 -14.84 -9.82 2.12
CA SER A 176 -13.69 -9.68 1.24
C SER A 176 -14.11 -9.25 -0.17
N ASP A 177 -13.14 -9.18 -1.07
CA ASP A 177 -13.30 -8.83 -2.48
C ASP A 177 -12.88 -10.03 -3.36
N SER A 178 -13.70 -10.36 -4.37
CA SER A 178 -13.41 -11.48 -5.28
C SER A 178 -12.24 -11.22 -6.24
N ASP A 179 -11.82 -9.96 -6.40
CA ASP A 179 -10.81 -9.56 -7.38
C ASP A 179 -9.39 -9.40 -6.77
N ILE A 180 -9.21 -9.78 -5.49
CA ILE A 180 -7.88 -9.77 -4.88
C ILE A 180 -7.02 -10.94 -5.38
N PRO A 181 -5.70 -10.72 -5.58
CA PRO A 181 -4.81 -11.72 -6.15
C PRO A 181 -4.42 -12.82 -5.15
N GLY A 182 -3.97 -13.95 -5.69
CA GLY A 182 -3.34 -15.03 -4.92
C GLY A 182 -4.31 -16.06 -4.36
N ALA A 183 -5.54 -16.17 -4.89
CA ALA A 183 -6.44 -17.24 -4.51
C ALA A 183 -5.85 -18.61 -4.89
N ASP A 184 -5.94 -19.56 -3.95
CA ASP A 184 -5.51 -20.95 -4.12
C ASP A 184 -6.66 -21.87 -4.61
N ALA A 185 -6.43 -23.18 -4.57
CA ALA A 185 -7.43 -24.18 -4.96
C ALA A 185 -8.71 -24.12 -4.11
N SER A 186 -8.66 -23.58 -2.89
CA SER A 186 -9.85 -23.34 -2.07
C SER A 186 -10.62 -22.08 -2.47
N GLY A 187 -10.09 -21.30 -3.42
CA GLY A 187 -10.64 -20.03 -3.84
C GLY A 187 -10.35 -18.88 -2.87
N LEU A 188 -9.52 -19.09 -1.84
CA LEU A 188 -9.18 -18.07 -0.85
C LEU A 188 -7.84 -17.40 -1.15
N ALA A 189 -7.80 -16.08 -1.10
CA ALA A 189 -6.58 -15.30 -1.15
C ALA A 189 -5.79 -15.37 0.18
N PRO A 190 -4.49 -15.02 0.22
CA PRO A 190 -3.67 -15.14 1.43
C PRO A 190 -4.28 -14.48 2.67
N ILE A 191 -4.79 -13.26 2.54
CA ILE A 191 -5.43 -12.52 3.64
C ILE A 191 -6.72 -13.22 4.14
N GLU A 192 -7.49 -13.82 3.25
CA GLU A 192 -8.69 -14.59 3.60
C GLU A 192 -8.31 -15.86 4.35
N ARG A 193 -7.30 -16.62 3.86
CA ARG A 193 -6.78 -17.81 4.53
C ARG A 193 -6.28 -17.49 5.94
N ALA A 194 -5.54 -16.41 6.10
CA ALA A 194 -5.05 -15.97 7.41
C ALA A 194 -6.21 -15.73 8.39
N ASN A 195 -7.27 -15.05 7.94
CA ASN A 195 -8.47 -14.80 8.76
C ASN A 195 -9.25 -16.08 9.08
N VAL A 196 -9.38 -16.99 8.11
CA VAL A 196 -10.03 -18.30 8.34
C VAL A 196 -9.23 -19.15 9.32
N ALA A 197 -7.90 -19.21 9.19
CA ALA A 197 -7.04 -19.94 10.10
C ALA A 197 -7.13 -19.38 11.52
N ALA A 198 -6.95 -18.07 11.69
CA ALA A 198 -7.03 -17.39 12.98
C ALA A 198 -8.43 -17.56 13.65
N ALA A 199 -9.51 -17.52 12.87
CA ALA A 199 -10.85 -17.76 13.40
C ALA A 199 -11.00 -19.19 13.95
N ARG A 200 -10.53 -20.20 13.21
CA ARG A 200 -10.56 -21.60 13.66
C ARG A 200 -9.70 -21.83 14.90
N GLU A 201 -8.49 -21.25 14.93
CA GLU A 201 -7.62 -21.31 16.11
C GLU A 201 -8.26 -20.66 17.34
N ALA A 202 -9.03 -19.58 17.14
CA ALA A 202 -9.82 -18.95 18.19
C ALA A 202 -11.09 -19.73 18.57
N GLY A 203 -11.37 -20.89 17.97
CA GLY A 203 -12.57 -21.70 18.22
C GLY A 203 -13.83 -21.12 17.58
N LEU A 204 -13.70 -20.30 16.52
CA LEU A 204 -14.81 -19.71 15.81
C LEU A 204 -15.08 -20.44 14.48
N SER A 205 -16.33 -20.40 14.04
CA SER A 205 -16.75 -20.85 12.70
C SER A 205 -16.75 -19.65 11.73
N PRO A 206 -15.78 -19.54 10.79
CA PRO A 206 -15.73 -18.44 9.85
C PRO A 206 -16.60 -18.70 8.63
N GLN A 207 -17.32 -17.65 8.16
CA GLN A 207 -17.99 -17.57 6.88
C GLN A 207 -17.33 -16.52 6.03
N VAL A 208 -16.67 -16.88 4.92
CA VAL A 208 -16.08 -15.91 3.99
C VAL A 208 -17.12 -15.53 2.94
N LEU A 209 -17.36 -14.23 2.81
CA LEU A 209 -18.26 -13.63 1.81
C LEU A 209 -17.47 -12.71 0.92
N LYS A 210 -17.64 -12.85 -0.38
CA LYS A 210 -16.93 -12.05 -1.37
C LYS A 210 -17.90 -11.16 -2.13
N VAL A 211 -17.56 -9.91 -2.21
CA VAL A 211 -18.26 -8.91 -3.01
C VAL A 211 -17.34 -8.41 -4.14
N ARG A 212 -17.88 -7.66 -5.08
CA ARG A 212 -17.09 -7.22 -6.25
C ARG A 212 -17.44 -5.80 -6.65
N GLY A 213 -16.40 -5.09 -7.13
CA GLY A 213 -16.53 -3.85 -7.86
C GLY A 213 -16.86 -2.63 -7.01
N PRO A 214 -17.05 -1.47 -7.68
CA PRO A 214 -17.25 -0.21 -7.00
C PRO A 214 -18.60 -0.11 -6.28
N ASN A 215 -19.60 -0.87 -6.72
CA ASN A 215 -20.95 -0.95 -6.13
C ASN A 215 -21.25 -2.40 -5.75
N PRO A 216 -20.63 -2.91 -4.66
CA PRO A 216 -20.79 -4.30 -4.26
C PRO A 216 -22.22 -4.61 -3.82
N ASP A 217 -22.70 -5.83 -4.16
CA ASP A 217 -23.98 -6.34 -3.65
C ASP A 217 -23.87 -6.71 -2.17
N LEU A 218 -23.98 -5.69 -1.33
CA LEU A 218 -23.92 -5.85 0.11
C LEU A 218 -25.23 -6.45 0.68
N ASP A 219 -26.36 -6.21 0.06
CA ASP A 219 -27.65 -6.70 0.58
C ASP A 219 -27.69 -8.23 0.54
N THR A 220 -27.23 -8.85 -0.54
CA THR A 220 -27.08 -10.31 -0.62
C THR A 220 -26.06 -10.83 0.39
N ALA A 221 -24.91 -10.16 0.54
CA ALA A 221 -23.88 -10.58 1.51
C ALA A 221 -24.42 -10.51 2.95
N PHE A 222 -25.06 -9.44 3.34
CA PHE A 222 -25.64 -9.28 4.69
C PHE A 222 -26.81 -10.23 4.96
N LYS A 223 -27.62 -10.55 3.95
CA LYS A 223 -28.65 -11.60 4.06
C LYS A 223 -28.02 -12.98 4.31
N ALA A 224 -26.92 -13.31 3.61
CA ALA A 224 -26.19 -14.56 3.82
C ALA A 224 -25.59 -14.62 5.24
N MET A 225 -25.00 -13.52 5.75
CA MET A 225 -24.51 -13.44 7.13
C MET A 225 -25.59 -13.71 8.15
N ALA A 226 -26.79 -13.10 7.98
CA ALA A 226 -27.91 -13.31 8.87
C ALA A 226 -28.42 -14.75 8.82
N THR A 227 -28.52 -15.34 7.63
CA THR A 227 -28.98 -16.73 7.45
C THR A 227 -28.05 -17.74 8.13
N ASP A 228 -26.73 -17.52 8.08
CA ASP A 228 -25.73 -18.37 8.74
C ASP A 228 -25.57 -18.06 10.23
N GLY A 229 -26.22 -17.02 10.73
CA GLY A 229 -26.19 -16.61 12.13
C GLY A 229 -24.85 -16.01 12.56
N ALA A 230 -24.21 -15.20 11.70
CA ALA A 230 -23.02 -14.47 12.04
C ALA A 230 -23.28 -13.53 13.24
N GLN A 231 -22.38 -13.55 14.22
CA GLN A 231 -22.47 -12.76 15.45
C GLN A 231 -21.54 -11.57 15.48
N ALA A 232 -20.56 -11.54 14.56
CA ALA A 232 -19.64 -10.43 14.32
C ALA A 232 -19.18 -10.43 12.87
N LEU A 233 -18.70 -9.31 12.38
CA LEU A 233 -18.19 -9.12 11.03
C LEU A 233 -16.76 -8.57 11.07
N VAL A 234 -15.82 -9.29 10.46
CA VAL A 234 -14.49 -8.78 10.10
C VAL A 234 -14.54 -8.30 8.66
N VAL A 235 -14.15 -7.05 8.43
CA VAL A 235 -14.10 -6.43 7.11
C VAL A 235 -12.64 -6.29 6.69
N LEU A 236 -12.25 -7.00 5.65
CA LEU A 236 -10.86 -6.99 5.16
C LEU A 236 -10.54 -5.67 4.43
N GLU A 237 -9.27 -5.27 4.47
CA GLU A 237 -8.74 -4.10 3.76
C GLU A 237 -8.51 -4.43 2.28
N VAL A 238 -9.57 -4.38 1.49
CA VAL A 238 -9.55 -4.71 0.07
C VAL A 238 -10.39 -3.71 -0.74
N PRO A 239 -10.19 -3.55 -2.06
CA PRO A 239 -10.78 -2.45 -2.82
C PRO A 239 -12.27 -2.26 -2.67
N ALA A 240 -13.07 -3.32 -2.79
CA ALA A 240 -14.54 -3.23 -2.71
C ALA A 240 -15.01 -2.82 -1.31
N THR A 241 -14.38 -3.32 -0.25
CA THR A 241 -14.74 -2.99 1.13
C THR A 241 -14.29 -1.59 1.53
N ILE A 242 -13.10 -1.15 1.06
CA ILE A 242 -12.62 0.23 1.27
C ILE A 242 -13.61 1.22 0.63
N ALA A 243 -14.01 0.97 -0.61
CA ALA A 243 -14.96 1.84 -1.32
C ALA A 243 -16.33 1.91 -0.63
N ALA A 244 -16.80 0.80 -0.09
CA ALA A 244 -18.12 0.67 0.51
C ALA A 244 -18.14 0.78 2.05
N ARG A 245 -17.04 1.16 2.71
CA ARG A 245 -16.85 1.08 4.17
C ARG A 245 -17.98 1.68 5.00
N LYS A 246 -18.48 2.87 4.62
CA LYS A 246 -19.57 3.54 5.31
C LYS A 246 -20.87 2.76 5.18
N ARG A 247 -21.17 2.28 3.97
CA ARG A 247 -22.37 1.48 3.72
C ARG A 247 -22.35 0.13 4.44
N ILE A 248 -21.16 -0.49 4.53
CA ILE A 248 -20.97 -1.74 5.30
C ILE A 248 -21.26 -1.48 6.79
N ALA A 249 -20.72 -0.41 7.37
CA ALA A 249 -20.97 -0.06 8.77
C ALA A 249 -22.44 0.26 9.05
N GLU A 250 -23.13 0.98 8.15
CA GLU A 250 -24.58 1.27 8.25
C GLU A 250 -25.41 -0.02 8.23
N LEU A 251 -25.14 -0.94 7.32
CA LEU A 251 -25.85 -2.21 7.23
C LEU A 251 -25.62 -3.09 8.46
N ALA A 252 -24.36 -3.13 8.93
CA ALA A 252 -24.01 -3.85 10.15
C ALA A 252 -24.74 -3.28 11.38
N SER A 253 -24.78 -1.96 11.53
CA SER A 253 -25.55 -1.30 12.60
C SER A 253 -27.03 -1.65 12.55
N LYS A 254 -27.67 -1.61 11.36
CA LYS A 254 -29.08 -1.99 11.17
C LYS A 254 -29.35 -3.43 11.58
N GLN A 255 -28.42 -4.36 11.35
CA GLN A 255 -28.53 -5.76 11.74
C GLN A 255 -28.00 -6.02 13.15
N ARG A 256 -27.58 -4.97 13.90
CA ARG A 256 -26.97 -5.08 15.23
C ARG A 256 -25.75 -6.03 15.23
N LEU A 257 -24.98 -6.01 14.14
CA LEU A 257 -23.83 -6.87 13.92
C LEU A 257 -22.53 -6.10 14.29
N PRO A 258 -21.83 -6.48 15.38
CA PRO A 258 -20.56 -5.88 15.76
C PRO A 258 -19.49 -6.04 14.66
N THR A 259 -18.71 -4.98 14.41
CA THR A 259 -17.75 -4.94 13.32
C THR A 259 -16.34 -4.72 13.78
N MET A 260 -15.38 -5.40 13.13
CA MET A 260 -13.94 -5.17 13.16
C MET A 260 -13.49 -4.77 11.76
N PHE A 261 -12.94 -3.56 11.64
CA PHE A 261 -12.36 -3.05 10.39
C PHE A 261 -10.83 -2.99 10.48
N TRP A 262 -10.16 -2.74 9.38
CA TRP A 262 -8.72 -2.46 9.31
C TRP A 262 -8.36 -1.13 10.01
N GLY A 263 -7.07 -0.90 10.26
CA GLY A 263 -6.59 0.33 10.90
C GLY A 263 -6.91 1.59 10.09
N GLY A 264 -7.36 2.65 10.79
CA GLY A 264 -7.70 3.93 10.17
C GLY A 264 -9.06 3.97 9.48
N ALA A 265 -9.93 2.97 9.69
CA ALA A 265 -11.29 2.95 9.13
C ALA A 265 -12.36 3.54 10.06
N SER A 266 -11.97 4.23 11.11
CA SER A 266 -12.88 4.78 12.15
C SER A 266 -13.92 5.76 11.62
N ASP A 267 -13.63 6.47 10.52
CA ASP A 267 -14.58 7.36 9.84
C ASP A 267 -15.79 6.64 9.23
N SER A 268 -15.75 5.32 9.14
CA SER A 268 -16.86 4.50 8.62
C SER A 268 -18.05 4.39 9.59
N GLY A 269 -17.83 4.60 10.89
CA GLY A 269 -18.81 4.31 11.94
C GLY A 269 -18.78 2.86 12.45
N CYS A 270 -17.74 2.09 12.13
CA CYS A 270 -17.55 0.72 12.65
C CYS A 270 -17.41 0.72 14.18
N LEU A 271 -17.64 -0.45 14.82
CA LEU A 271 -17.47 -0.59 16.26
C LEU A 271 -16.00 -0.44 16.68
N ILE A 272 -15.14 -1.14 15.96
CA ILE A 272 -13.69 -1.16 16.23
C ILE A 272 -12.93 -1.18 14.91
N SER A 273 -11.82 -0.44 14.83
CA SER A 273 -10.82 -0.60 13.78
C SER A 273 -9.45 -0.88 14.40
N TYR A 274 -8.73 -1.85 13.84
CA TYR A 274 -7.40 -2.22 14.34
C TYR A 274 -6.48 -2.66 13.22
N GLY A 275 -5.27 -2.12 13.21
CA GLY A 275 -4.19 -2.48 12.29
C GLY A 275 -3.38 -1.26 11.86
N THR A 276 -2.56 -1.43 10.85
CA THR A 276 -1.84 -0.32 10.22
C THR A 276 -2.84 0.54 9.45
N PRO A 277 -2.89 1.87 9.67
CA PRO A 277 -3.73 2.73 8.84
C PRO A 277 -3.40 2.59 7.37
N PHE A 278 -4.40 2.42 6.51
CA PHE A 278 -4.20 2.12 5.08
C PHE A 278 -3.39 3.19 4.32
N THR A 279 -3.28 4.40 4.84
CA THR A 279 -2.47 5.48 4.27
C THR A 279 -1.03 5.51 4.80
N ALA A 280 -0.70 4.67 5.79
CA ALA A 280 0.61 4.73 6.46
C ALA A 280 1.79 4.32 5.56
N ASP A 281 1.52 3.55 4.51
CA ASP A 281 2.50 3.13 3.51
C ASP A 281 2.85 4.25 2.51
N PHE A 282 1.93 5.19 2.27
CA PHE A 282 2.08 6.17 1.20
C PHE A 282 3.33 7.05 1.33
N PRO A 283 3.66 7.58 2.53
CA PRO A 283 4.87 8.37 2.72
C PRO A 283 6.18 7.58 2.54
N ARG A 284 6.10 6.25 2.48
CA ARG A 284 7.27 5.37 2.29
C ARG A 284 7.70 5.24 0.84
N LEU A 285 6.78 5.47 -0.11
CA LEU A 285 7.08 5.32 -1.53
C LEU A 285 8.04 6.37 -2.09
N PRO A 286 7.89 7.67 -1.81
CA PRO A 286 8.77 8.69 -2.39
C PRO A 286 10.27 8.44 -2.17
N PRO A 287 10.77 8.10 -0.96
CA PRO A 287 12.19 7.78 -0.76
C PRO A 287 12.65 6.54 -1.54
N VAL A 288 11.77 5.54 -1.71
CA VAL A 288 12.09 4.34 -2.48
C VAL A 288 12.13 4.67 -3.98
N ILE A 289 11.17 5.45 -4.47
CA ILE A 289 11.13 5.93 -5.86
C ILE A 289 12.38 6.75 -6.17
N ASP A 290 12.79 7.66 -5.30
CA ASP A 290 14.00 8.47 -5.46
C ASP A 290 15.25 7.59 -5.62
N LYS A 291 15.42 6.57 -4.76
CA LYS A 291 16.51 5.59 -4.89
C LYS A 291 16.50 4.89 -6.24
N ILE A 292 15.31 4.46 -6.70
CA ILE A 292 15.15 3.76 -7.99
C ILE A 292 15.47 4.70 -9.17
N LEU A 293 14.99 5.93 -9.14
CA LEU A 293 15.28 6.93 -10.17
C LEU A 293 16.77 7.29 -10.24
N LYS A 294 17.49 7.16 -9.11
CA LYS A 294 18.95 7.31 -9.00
C LYS A 294 19.74 6.03 -9.32
N GLY A 295 19.07 4.97 -9.79
CA GLY A 295 19.71 3.77 -10.30
C GLY A 295 19.77 2.57 -9.34
N ALA A 296 19.13 2.65 -8.16
CA ALA A 296 18.97 1.47 -7.30
C ALA A 296 18.11 0.41 -7.99
N LYS A 297 18.46 -0.87 -7.79
CA LYS A 297 17.71 -1.99 -8.37
C LYS A 297 16.58 -2.43 -7.42
N PRO A 298 15.33 -2.55 -7.89
CA PRO A 298 14.25 -3.07 -7.07
C PRO A 298 14.56 -4.45 -6.46
N ALA A 299 15.25 -5.30 -7.22
CA ALA A 299 15.64 -6.65 -6.78
C ALA A 299 16.46 -6.68 -5.47
N ASP A 300 17.23 -5.63 -5.22
CA ASP A 300 18.15 -5.50 -4.08
C ASP A 300 17.66 -4.45 -3.06
N THR A 301 16.53 -3.80 -3.33
CA THR A 301 15.92 -2.81 -2.44
C THR A 301 14.87 -3.51 -1.58
N PRO A 302 15.04 -3.63 -0.26
CA PRO A 302 14.08 -4.29 0.63
C PRO A 302 12.71 -3.61 0.61
N PHE A 303 11.64 -4.40 0.82
CA PHE A 303 10.35 -3.85 1.20
C PHE A 303 10.44 -3.23 2.60
N GLU A 304 9.93 -2.01 2.76
CA GLU A 304 9.79 -1.40 4.08
C GLU A 304 8.55 -1.96 4.77
N VAL A 305 8.72 -2.56 5.94
CA VAL A 305 7.58 -3.05 6.74
C VAL A 305 7.07 -1.91 7.61
N VAL A 306 5.82 -1.52 7.41
CA VAL A 306 5.15 -0.51 8.23
C VAL A 306 4.46 -1.21 9.40
N SER A 307 5.02 -1.04 10.61
CA SER A 307 4.57 -1.74 11.83
C SER A 307 3.70 -0.88 12.75
N ARG A 308 3.38 0.36 12.37
CA ARG A 308 2.49 1.23 13.16
C ARG A 308 1.09 0.60 13.19
N ARG A 309 0.58 0.32 14.38
CA ARG A 309 -0.78 -0.16 14.58
C ARG A 309 -1.57 0.86 15.36
N GLU A 310 -2.82 1.04 14.99
CA GLU A 310 -3.76 1.90 15.67
C GLU A 310 -5.01 1.10 16.04
N LEU A 311 -5.51 1.36 17.22
CA LEU A 311 -6.77 0.85 17.74
C LEU A 311 -7.72 2.03 17.92
N ASP A 312 -8.81 2.02 17.18
CA ASP A 312 -9.87 3.01 17.32
C ASP A 312 -11.15 2.33 17.78
N ILE A 313 -11.86 2.93 18.70
CA ILE A 313 -13.08 2.40 19.30
C ILE A 313 -14.20 3.43 19.20
N ASN A 314 -15.35 3.00 18.70
CA ASN A 314 -16.55 3.83 18.61
C ASN A 314 -17.51 3.47 19.75
N GLN A 315 -17.50 4.28 20.81
CA GLN A 315 -18.37 4.08 21.97
C GLN A 315 -19.84 4.33 21.67
N ARG A 316 -20.15 5.21 20.72
CA ARG A 316 -21.55 5.41 20.29
C ARG A 316 -22.10 4.12 19.67
N THR A 317 -21.37 3.54 18.72
CA THR A 317 -21.76 2.26 18.11
C THR A 317 -21.82 1.14 19.15
N ALA A 318 -20.90 1.11 20.12
CA ALA A 318 -20.95 0.15 21.22
C ALA A 318 -22.23 0.29 22.05
N ARG A 319 -22.62 1.51 22.42
CA ARG A 319 -23.88 1.78 23.15
C ARG A 319 -25.11 1.34 22.35
N GLU A 320 -25.16 1.66 21.05
CA GLU A 320 -26.25 1.25 20.16
C GLU A 320 -26.40 -0.27 20.06
N LEU A 321 -25.28 -0.99 20.09
CA LEU A 321 -25.24 -2.46 20.07
C LEU A 321 -25.45 -3.11 21.44
N GLY A 322 -25.42 -2.32 22.52
CA GLY A 322 -25.50 -2.83 23.90
C GLY A 322 -24.20 -3.54 24.35
N ILE A 323 -23.07 -3.15 23.78
CA ILE A 323 -21.75 -3.74 24.09
C ILE A 323 -21.01 -2.84 25.08
N VAL A 324 -20.55 -3.44 26.18
CA VAL A 324 -19.69 -2.77 27.16
C VAL A 324 -18.25 -2.97 26.73
N ILE A 325 -17.54 -1.88 26.47
CA ILE A 325 -16.10 -1.94 26.14
C ILE A 325 -15.31 -2.05 27.46
N PRO A 326 -14.45 -3.09 27.61
CA PRO A 326 -13.61 -3.21 28.80
C PRO A 326 -12.68 -2.01 28.96
N SER A 327 -12.50 -1.54 30.20
CA SER A 327 -11.65 -0.39 30.51
C SER A 327 -10.20 -0.58 30.04
N GLU A 328 -9.68 -1.79 30.10
CA GLU A 328 -8.33 -2.11 29.62
C GLU A 328 -8.19 -1.91 28.09
N LEU A 329 -9.23 -2.23 27.32
CA LEU A 329 -9.22 -1.99 25.88
C LEU A 329 -9.29 -0.50 25.56
N LEU A 330 -10.11 0.27 26.32
CA LEU A 330 -10.17 1.73 26.17
C LEU A 330 -8.84 2.42 26.48
N LYS A 331 -8.08 1.94 27.46
CA LYS A 331 -6.75 2.49 27.82
C LYS A 331 -5.71 2.28 26.71
N THR A 332 -5.87 1.23 25.90
CA THR A 332 -4.94 0.91 24.80
C THR A 332 -5.35 1.53 23.47
N ALA A 333 -6.55 2.11 23.39
CA ALA A 333 -7.05 2.75 22.18
C ALA A 333 -6.26 4.03 21.86
N ASN A 334 -5.95 4.20 20.57
CA ASN A 334 -5.35 5.44 20.05
C ASN A 334 -6.39 6.54 19.96
N HIS A 335 -7.62 6.18 19.54
CA HIS A 335 -8.74 7.10 19.47
C HIS A 335 -10.01 6.42 20.01
N VAL A 336 -10.80 7.20 20.74
CA VAL A 336 -12.11 6.79 21.23
C VAL A 336 -13.13 7.84 20.77
N PHE A 337 -14.11 7.39 19.97
CA PHE A 337 -15.17 8.24 19.42
C PHE A 337 -16.44 8.08 20.26
N GLU A 338 -17.05 9.21 20.64
CA GLU A 338 -18.26 9.26 21.48
C GLU A 338 -19.54 9.52 20.66
#